data_ac7d7003fcc0837afcc4bd2d65d7662a
#
_entry.id   ac7d7003fcc0837afcc4bd2d65d7662a
#
_cell.length_a   1.000
_cell.length_b   1.000
_cell.length_c   1.000
_cell.angle_alpha   90.00
_cell.angle_beta   90.00
_cell.angle_gamma   90.00
#
_symmetry.space_group_name_H-M   'P 1'
#
loop_
_entity.id
_entity.type
_entity.pdbx_description
1 polymer ?
#
loop_
_entity_poly.entity_id
_entity_poly.type
_entity_poly.pdbx_seq_one_letter_code
_entity_poly.pdbx_strand_id
1 'polypeptide(L)'
;MKVIFTCGGTAGHVNPALALAGYMRQQDPKARFLFVGTPDGMERDLVEKAGYPFRGIPMGGFQRSLGHGGLGHNLNSLAMLARSRSRARAILRDFRPDLVVGTGGYASYPVVKCAAGMGIPTAVHESNMVPGLTTKMLEGSADRIMVGFEECRRHYRRPGKIVVTGTPVRGDFFDLTCAQAREKLGLTDDRPLVVSFWGSLGASHMNAHMEDFFRLEAADGMPFHHIHGVGKSGYPAMTARLRADGLDHVPGLDVREYIYDMAPVMRAADLVICRAGASTISEITALATPAILVPSPYVTNNHQEKNARILERHGGAVVLLESEASGEALYRTARDILRDPQRQADMSRGMAELGIRDATKRLYDTVMSIRK
;
A
#
# COMPACT_ATOMS: atom_id res chain seq x y z
N MET A 1 -13.56 23.40 8.66
CA MET A 1 -12.24 23.30 8.00
C MET A 1 -12.39 22.86 6.54
N LYS A 2 -11.55 23.36 5.62
CA LYS A 2 -11.52 22.95 4.20
C LYS A 2 -10.15 22.35 3.87
N VAL A 3 -10.12 21.11 3.38
CA VAL A 3 -8.87 20.42 3.04
C VAL A 3 -8.89 19.92 1.60
N ILE A 4 -7.80 20.16 0.88
CA ILE A 4 -7.56 19.49 -0.39
C ILE A 4 -6.59 18.33 -0.17
N PHE A 5 -7.02 17.13 -0.59
CA PHE A 5 -6.16 15.98 -0.78
C PHE A 5 -5.75 15.85 -2.24
N THR A 6 -4.49 15.50 -2.50
CA THR A 6 -4.02 15.25 -3.86
C THR A 6 -3.19 13.98 -3.91
N CYS A 7 -3.61 13.08 -4.77
CA CYS A 7 -3.03 11.75 -4.93
C CYS A 7 -3.21 11.28 -6.36
N GLY A 8 -2.51 10.22 -6.74
CA GLY A 8 -2.74 9.62 -8.06
C GLY A 8 -1.85 8.44 -8.39
N GLY A 9 -2.26 7.71 -9.41
CA GLY A 9 -1.51 6.64 -10.05
C GLY A 9 -1.65 5.26 -9.43
N THR A 10 -1.84 5.12 -8.12
CA THR A 10 -1.99 3.81 -7.47
C THR A 10 -2.87 3.89 -6.22
N ALA A 11 -3.52 2.79 -5.85
CA ALA A 11 -4.28 2.69 -4.61
C ALA A 11 -3.41 2.99 -3.36
N GLY A 12 -2.11 2.66 -3.41
CA GLY A 12 -1.16 2.96 -2.33
C GLY A 12 -0.99 4.46 -2.06
N HIS A 13 -1.27 5.34 -3.03
CA HIS A 13 -1.29 6.78 -2.83
C HIS A 13 -2.69 7.30 -2.41
N VAL A 14 -3.75 6.64 -2.86
CA VAL A 14 -5.13 7.07 -2.61
C VAL A 14 -5.59 6.68 -1.20
N ASN A 15 -5.30 5.46 -0.76
CA ASN A 15 -5.77 4.92 0.52
C ASN A 15 -5.31 5.75 1.73
N PRO A 16 -4.05 6.21 1.85
CA PRO A 16 -3.64 7.09 2.95
C PRO A 16 -4.42 8.41 2.99
N ALA A 17 -4.74 8.98 1.82
CA ALA A 17 -5.54 10.20 1.75
C ALA A 17 -6.99 9.97 2.20
N LEU A 18 -7.60 8.85 1.76
CA LEU A 18 -8.95 8.47 2.17
C LEU A 18 -9.04 8.17 3.68
N ALA A 19 -8.05 7.46 4.22
CA ALA A 19 -7.98 7.15 5.64
C ALA A 19 -7.89 8.43 6.49
N LEU A 20 -7.01 9.36 6.12
CA LEU A 20 -6.88 10.64 6.81
C LEU A 20 -8.14 11.49 6.68
N ALA A 21 -8.75 11.57 5.49
CA ALA A 21 -10.00 12.31 5.28
C ALA A 21 -11.16 11.73 6.11
N GLY A 22 -11.27 10.41 6.19
CA GLY A 22 -12.24 9.72 7.02
C GLY A 22 -12.06 10.04 8.51
N TYR A 23 -10.84 9.97 9.01
CA TYR A 23 -10.52 10.32 10.38
C TYR A 23 -10.81 11.81 10.67
N MET A 24 -10.41 12.73 9.78
CA MET A 24 -10.70 14.15 9.91
C MET A 24 -12.21 14.45 9.94
N ARG A 25 -13.01 13.69 9.17
CA ARG A 25 -14.48 13.81 9.17
C ARG A 25 -15.09 13.36 10.49
N GLN A 26 -14.53 12.34 11.13
CA GLN A 26 -14.95 11.90 12.47
C GLN A 26 -14.63 12.97 13.53
N GLN A 27 -13.48 13.65 13.43
CA GLN A 27 -13.09 14.72 14.36
C GLN A 27 -13.84 16.04 14.11
N ASP A 28 -14.15 16.37 12.85
CA ASP A 28 -14.91 17.57 12.45
C ASP A 28 -15.93 17.20 11.35
N PRO A 29 -17.18 16.84 11.72
CA PRO A 29 -18.25 16.51 10.76
C PRO A 29 -18.58 17.66 9.78
N LYS A 30 -18.23 18.91 10.12
CA LYS A 30 -18.44 20.11 9.27
C LYS A 30 -17.26 20.34 8.31
N ALA A 31 -16.18 19.57 8.40
CA ALA A 31 -15.05 19.68 7.50
C ALA A 31 -15.45 19.38 6.05
N ARG A 32 -14.92 20.17 5.12
CA ARG A 32 -15.16 20.02 3.68
C ARG A 32 -13.87 19.51 3.01
N PHE A 33 -14.02 18.47 2.25
CA PHE A 33 -12.90 17.83 1.55
C PHE A 33 -13.08 17.95 0.04
N LEU A 34 -11.97 18.08 -0.68
CA LEU A 34 -11.89 17.99 -2.12
C LEU A 34 -10.65 17.18 -2.49
N PHE A 35 -10.84 16.19 -3.33
CA PHE A 35 -9.72 15.41 -3.88
C PHE A 35 -9.35 15.92 -5.26
N VAL A 36 -8.04 15.94 -5.54
CA VAL A 36 -7.48 16.39 -6.81
C VAL A 36 -6.50 15.35 -7.32
N GLY A 37 -6.72 14.88 -8.55
CA GLY A 37 -5.90 13.85 -9.20
C GLY A 37 -6.01 13.93 -10.72
N THR A 38 -5.64 12.84 -11.44
CA THR A 38 -5.82 12.78 -12.89
C THR A 38 -7.27 12.44 -13.24
N PRO A 39 -7.86 13.05 -14.27
CA PRO A 39 -9.29 12.89 -14.56
C PRO A 39 -9.70 11.46 -14.91
N ASP A 40 -8.79 10.69 -15.53
CA ASP A 40 -9.02 9.33 -15.99
C ASP A 40 -8.21 8.29 -15.18
N GLY A 41 -7.72 8.68 -14.01
CA GLY A 41 -6.96 7.80 -13.11
C GLY A 41 -7.87 6.99 -12.19
N MET A 42 -7.38 5.83 -11.72
CA MET A 42 -8.08 4.98 -10.74
C MET A 42 -8.43 5.73 -9.44
N GLU A 43 -7.70 6.78 -9.12
CA GLU A 43 -7.94 7.63 -7.96
C GLU A 43 -9.31 8.27 -7.98
N ARG A 44 -9.82 8.63 -9.15
CA ARG A 44 -11.17 9.20 -9.30
C ARG A 44 -12.23 8.22 -8.81
N ASP A 45 -12.21 7.00 -9.34
CA ASP A 45 -13.21 5.97 -9.00
C ASP A 45 -13.18 5.62 -7.50
N LEU A 46 -11.97 5.50 -6.92
CA LEU A 46 -11.80 5.19 -5.50
C LEU A 46 -12.33 6.31 -4.61
N VAL A 47 -12.07 7.55 -4.96
CA VAL A 47 -12.49 8.74 -4.21
C VAL A 47 -14.01 8.94 -4.30
N GLU A 48 -14.59 8.82 -5.50
CA GLU A 48 -16.03 8.98 -5.74
C GLU A 48 -16.83 7.85 -5.04
N LYS A 49 -16.32 6.59 -5.07
CA LYS A 49 -16.89 5.47 -4.31
C LYS A 49 -16.84 5.69 -2.80
N ALA A 50 -15.83 6.39 -2.30
CA ALA A 50 -15.71 6.76 -0.90
C ALA A 50 -16.59 7.98 -0.50
N GLY A 51 -17.37 8.54 -1.45
CA GLY A 51 -18.29 9.65 -1.21
C GLY A 51 -17.63 11.01 -1.09
N TYR A 52 -16.44 11.20 -1.67
CA TYR A 52 -15.76 12.49 -1.68
C TYR A 52 -15.81 13.16 -3.06
N PRO A 53 -15.93 14.51 -3.12
CA PRO A 53 -15.86 15.25 -4.37
C PRO A 53 -14.45 15.18 -4.97
N PHE A 54 -14.39 15.04 -6.29
CA PHE A 54 -13.15 14.95 -7.06
C PHE A 54 -13.06 16.03 -8.13
N ARG A 55 -11.85 16.54 -8.39
CA ARG A 55 -11.55 17.43 -9.52
C ARG A 55 -10.28 16.97 -10.23
N GLY A 56 -10.38 16.81 -11.55
CA GLY A 56 -9.25 16.45 -12.40
C GLY A 56 -8.34 17.63 -12.74
N ILE A 57 -7.02 17.34 -12.76
CA ILE A 57 -6.00 18.20 -13.37
C ILE A 57 -5.32 17.44 -14.51
N PRO A 58 -5.06 18.09 -15.66
CA PRO A 58 -4.40 17.43 -16.76
C PRO A 58 -2.96 17.09 -16.36
N MET A 59 -2.57 15.82 -16.54
CA MET A 59 -1.21 15.35 -16.27
C MET A 59 -0.71 14.55 -17.46
N GLY A 60 0.49 14.89 -17.96
CA GLY A 60 1.21 14.03 -18.90
C GLY A 60 2.00 12.98 -18.15
N GLY A 61 1.95 11.75 -18.62
CA GLY A 61 2.88 10.73 -18.15
C GLY A 61 4.31 11.17 -18.49
N PHE A 62 5.15 11.38 -17.50
CA PHE A 62 6.60 11.46 -17.72
C PHE A 62 7.09 10.07 -18.10
N GLN A 63 7.14 9.79 -19.39
CA GLN A 63 7.88 8.62 -19.87
C GLN A 63 9.37 8.89 -19.63
N ARG A 64 10.00 8.06 -18.80
CA ARG A 64 11.44 8.12 -18.50
C ARG A 64 12.33 7.57 -19.64
N SER A 65 11.77 7.21 -20.79
CA SER A 65 12.56 6.73 -21.89
C SER A 65 13.19 7.93 -22.64
N LEU A 66 14.49 8.04 -22.54
CA LEU A 66 15.35 8.92 -23.35
C LEU A 66 15.49 8.42 -24.82
N GLY A 67 14.53 7.61 -25.29
CA GLY A 67 14.52 7.03 -26.64
C GLY A 67 13.76 7.92 -27.62
N HIS A 68 14.46 8.49 -28.56
CA HIS A 68 14.03 8.95 -29.90
C HIS A 68 12.66 9.66 -30.02
N GLY A 69 12.49 10.76 -29.34
CA GLY A 69 11.29 11.60 -29.51
C GLY A 69 11.58 13.05 -29.18
N GLY A 70 12.52 13.62 -29.87
CA GLY A 70 13.06 14.95 -29.80
C GLY A 70 12.24 16.12 -29.18
N LEU A 71 12.68 17.32 -29.40
CA LEU A 71 12.22 18.63 -28.93
C LEU A 71 10.68 18.83 -28.80
N GLY A 72 9.87 18.20 -29.65
CA GLY A 72 8.40 18.29 -29.61
C GLY A 72 7.76 17.62 -28.38
N HIS A 73 8.32 16.54 -27.87
CA HIS A 73 7.81 15.85 -26.70
C HIS A 73 8.09 16.65 -25.40
N ASN A 74 9.22 17.30 -25.32
CA ASN A 74 9.60 18.17 -24.20
C ASN A 74 8.76 19.45 -24.15
N LEU A 75 8.41 20.03 -25.29
CA LEU A 75 7.51 21.19 -25.39
C LEU A 75 6.08 20.85 -24.93
N ASN A 76 5.56 19.67 -25.31
CA ASN A 76 4.26 19.18 -24.85
C ASN A 76 4.25 18.93 -23.33
N SER A 77 5.31 18.39 -22.78
CA SER A 77 5.43 18.14 -21.33
C SER A 77 5.50 19.45 -20.53
N LEU A 78 6.20 20.47 -21.03
CA LEU A 78 6.25 21.80 -20.42
C LEU A 78 4.89 22.53 -20.51
N ALA A 79 4.23 22.48 -21.66
CA ALA A 79 2.89 23.05 -21.84
C ALA A 79 1.87 22.37 -20.92
N MET A 80 1.97 21.05 -20.78
CA MET A 80 1.08 20.28 -19.91
C MET A 80 1.33 20.60 -18.43
N LEU A 81 2.58 20.76 -18.01
CA LEU A 81 2.92 21.19 -16.65
C LEU A 81 2.40 22.60 -16.36
N ALA A 82 2.49 23.52 -17.34
CA ALA A 82 1.94 24.87 -17.21
C ALA A 82 0.41 24.85 -17.06
N ARG A 83 -0.29 24.03 -17.88
CA ARG A 83 -1.75 23.82 -17.78
C ARG A 83 -2.14 23.20 -16.45
N SER A 84 -1.40 22.20 -15.97
CA SER A 84 -1.62 21.58 -14.66
C SER A 84 -1.50 22.60 -13.53
N ARG A 85 -0.48 23.45 -13.55
CA ARG A 85 -0.27 24.52 -12.55
C ARG A 85 -1.38 25.58 -12.61
N SER A 86 -1.79 26.00 -13.81
CA SER A 86 -2.90 26.93 -13.97
C SER A 86 -4.21 26.37 -13.41
N ARG A 87 -4.53 25.11 -13.74
CA ARG A 87 -5.71 24.43 -13.23
C ARG A 87 -5.66 24.23 -11.72
N ALA A 88 -4.52 23.83 -11.18
CA ALA A 88 -4.32 23.70 -9.73
C ALA A 88 -4.56 25.03 -9.01
N ARG A 89 -4.01 26.15 -9.51
CA ARG A 89 -4.26 27.49 -8.94
C ARG A 89 -5.73 27.89 -8.99
N ALA A 90 -6.43 27.58 -10.09
CA ALA A 90 -7.86 27.85 -10.22
C ALA A 90 -8.67 27.07 -9.16
N ILE A 91 -8.38 25.79 -8.99
CA ILE A 91 -9.02 24.94 -7.95
C ILE A 91 -8.75 25.49 -6.54
N LEU A 92 -7.49 25.83 -6.23
CA LEU A 92 -7.09 26.38 -4.93
C LEU A 92 -7.80 27.71 -4.62
N ARG A 93 -7.95 28.62 -5.61
CA ARG A 93 -8.65 29.90 -5.44
C ARG A 93 -10.16 29.72 -5.25
N ASP A 94 -10.76 28.79 -5.97
CA ASP A 94 -12.19 28.49 -5.89
C ASP A 94 -12.56 27.82 -4.57
N PHE A 95 -11.86 26.75 -4.20
CA PHE A 95 -12.13 26.00 -2.99
C PHE A 95 -11.68 26.70 -1.70
N ARG A 96 -10.59 27.49 -1.77
CA ARG A 96 -9.95 28.20 -0.64
C ARG A 96 -9.66 27.26 0.53
N PRO A 97 -8.77 26.29 0.36
CA PRO A 97 -8.45 25.34 1.42
C PRO A 97 -7.64 26.00 2.55
N ASP A 98 -7.88 25.53 3.78
CA ASP A 98 -7.06 25.86 4.95
C ASP A 98 -5.77 25.02 4.97
N LEU A 99 -5.76 23.90 4.26
CA LEU A 99 -4.67 22.92 4.25
C LEU A 99 -4.67 22.11 2.95
N VAL A 100 -3.49 21.74 2.44
CA VAL A 100 -3.31 20.83 1.31
C VAL A 100 -2.41 19.67 1.71
N VAL A 101 -2.89 18.44 1.47
CA VAL A 101 -2.15 17.20 1.75
C VAL A 101 -1.93 16.42 0.47
N GLY A 102 -0.66 16.18 0.13
CA GLY A 102 -0.27 15.32 -0.98
C GLY A 102 0.17 13.94 -0.47
N THR A 103 -0.39 12.86 -1.02
CA THR A 103 -0.04 11.49 -0.61
C THR A 103 0.70 10.69 -1.68
N GLY A 104 1.21 11.38 -2.70
CA GLY A 104 2.01 10.78 -3.76
C GLY A 104 1.33 10.80 -5.13
N GLY A 105 2.06 10.29 -6.13
CA GLY A 105 1.67 10.39 -7.54
C GLY A 105 2.02 11.73 -8.17
N TYR A 106 2.09 11.76 -9.51
CA TYR A 106 2.50 12.95 -10.25
C TYR A 106 1.56 14.14 -10.07
N ALA A 107 0.25 13.88 -9.87
CA ALA A 107 -0.77 14.90 -9.66
C ALA A 107 -0.53 15.73 -8.39
N SER A 108 0.12 15.16 -7.37
CA SER A 108 0.41 15.87 -6.12
C SER A 108 1.37 17.04 -6.31
N TYR A 109 2.32 16.94 -7.25
CA TYR A 109 3.35 17.96 -7.42
C TYR A 109 2.80 19.36 -7.75
N PRO A 110 2.01 19.57 -8.83
CA PRO A 110 1.53 20.91 -9.17
C PRO A 110 0.58 21.48 -8.11
N VAL A 111 -0.22 20.65 -7.45
CA VAL A 111 -1.18 21.10 -6.43
C VAL A 111 -0.47 21.60 -5.18
N VAL A 112 0.38 20.77 -4.59
CA VAL A 112 1.16 21.12 -3.38
C VAL A 112 2.10 22.29 -3.66
N LYS A 113 2.79 22.28 -4.81
CA LYS A 113 3.70 23.36 -5.19
C LYS A 113 2.99 24.71 -5.35
N CYS A 114 1.79 24.71 -5.95
CA CYS A 114 0.99 25.93 -6.09
C CYS A 114 0.44 26.38 -4.73
N ALA A 115 -0.05 25.47 -3.89
CA ALA A 115 -0.55 25.77 -2.54
C ALA A 115 0.53 26.43 -1.69
N ALA A 116 1.74 25.84 -1.63
CA ALA A 116 2.87 26.41 -0.92
C ALA A 116 3.24 27.82 -1.43
N GLY A 117 3.24 28.03 -2.76
CA GLY A 117 3.48 29.34 -3.35
C GLY A 117 2.38 30.39 -3.10
N MET A 118 1.21 29.96 -2.64
CA MET A 118 0.09 30.80 -2.22
C MET A 118 0.03 31.00 -0.70
N GLY A 119 1.02 30.49 0.07
CA GLY A 119 1.07 30.58 1.52
C GLY A 119 0.05 29.68 2.24
N ILE A 120 -0.53 28.73 1.53
CA ILE A 120 -1.44 27.72 2.12
C ILE A 120 -0.58 26.63 2.79
N PRO A 121 -0.87 26.25 4.05
CA PRO A 121 -0.18 25.15 4.72
C PRO A 121 -0.21 23.85 3.92
N THR A 122 0.95 23.17 3.84
CA THR A 122 1.10 21.97 3.01
C THR A 122 1.82 20.85 3.73
N ALA A 123 1.29 19.64 3.61
CA ALA A 123 1.98 18.42 4.03
C ALA A 123 2.05 17.42 2.87
N VAL A 124 3.07 16.59 2.87
CA VAL A 124 3.16 15.45 1.95
C VAL A 124 3.39 14.17 2.74
N HIS A 125 2.82 13.07 2.27
CA HIS A 125 3.03 11.74 2.85
C HIS A 125 3.77 10.85 1.84
N GLU A 126 4.75 10.11 2.34
CA GLU A 126 5.52 9.11 1.61
C GLU A 126 5.42 7.76 2.30
N SER A 127 4.76 6.83 1.66
CA SER A 127 4.55 5.48 2.20
C SER A 127 5.76 4.56 2.01
N ASN A 128 6.59 4.82 0.99
CA ASN A 128 7.73 3.95 0.68
C ASN A 128 8.96 4.33 1.50
N MET A 129 9.81 3.34 1.72
CA MET A 129 11.11 3.50 2.38
C MET A 129 12.08 4.40 1.59
N VAL A 130 12.00 4.35 0.27
CA VAL A 130 12.75 5.24 -0.62
C VAL A 130 11.77 6.20 -1.27
N PRO A 131 11.87 7.51 -0.97
CA PRO A 131 10.91 8.46 -1.45
C PRO A 131 10.87 8.55 -2.96
N GLY A 132 9.64 8.68 -3.48
CA GLY A 132 9.37 8.94 -4.87
C GLY A 132 9.89 10.32 -5.32
N LEU A 133 10.05 10.50 -6.63
CA LEU A 133 10.55 11.77 -7.19
C LEU A 133 9.67 12.96 -6.78
N THR A 134 8.35 12.79 -6.80
CA THR A 134 7.38 13.83 -6.42
C THR A 134 7.62 14.34 -5.01
N THR A 135 7.73 13.44 -4.03
CA THR A 135 7.94 13.81 -2.63
C THR A 135 9.29 14.50 -2.42
N LYS A 136 10.35 14.00 -3.07
CA LYS A 136 11.67 14.64 -3.07
C LYS A 136 11.63 16.06 -3.64
N MET A 137 10.95 16.29 -4.76
CA MET A 137 10.82 17.62 -5.38
C MET A 137 10.00 18.58 -4.52
N LEU A 138 9.10 18.07 -3.68
CA LEU A 138 8.26 18.87 -2.78
C LEU A 138 8.94 19.20 -1.44
N GLU A 139 10.08 18.58 -1.12
CA GLU A 139 10.80 18.79 0.15
C GLU A 139 11.02 20.27 0.49
N GLY A 140 11.44 21.06 -0.51
CA GLY A 140 11.66 22.49 -0.34
C GLY A 140 10.39 23.30 -0.09
N SER A 141 9.24 22.81 -0.51
CA SER A 141 7.96 23.53 -0.55
C SER A 141 6.99 23.14 0.56
N ALA A 142 6.93 21.85 0.91
CA ALA A 142 6.06 21.37 1.96
C ALA A 142 6.51 21.85 3.34
N ASP A 143 5.55 22.14 4.22
CA ASP A 143 5.81 22.51 5.62
C ASP A 143 6.17 21.28 6.44
N ARG A 144 5.54 20.13 6.17
CA ARG A 144 5.87 18.83 6.76
C ARG A 144 5.91 17.73 5.70
N ILE A 145 6.79 16.76 5.95
CA ILE A 145 6.89 15.53 5.18
C ILE A 145 6.68 14.39 6.16
N MET A 146 5.57 13.72 6.02
CA MET A 146 5.17 12.57 6.82
C MET A 146 5.68 11.31 6.12
N VAL A 147 6.41 10.47 6.84
CA VAL A 147 7.00 9.25 6.25
C VAL A 147 6.51 8.00 6.96
N GLY A 148 6.39 6.92 6.18
CA GLY A 148 5.97 5.62 6.68
C GLY A 148 6.99 4.98 7.62
N PHE A 149 8.28 5.28 7.44
CA PHE A 149 9.38 4.61 8.12
C PHE A 149 10.51 5.59 8.47
N GLU A 150 11.19 5.37 9.61
CA GLU A 150 12.32 6.22 10.07
C GLU A 150 13.45 6.24 9.04
N GLU A 151 13.73 5.11 8.39
CA GLU A 151 14.79 4.99 7.38
C GLU A 151 14.61 5.90 6.17
N CYS A 152 13.39 6.35 5.92
CA CYS A 152 13.07 7.30 4.85
C CYS A 152 13.74 8.66 5.11
N ARG A 153 13.95 9.05 6.36
CA ARG A 153 14.53 10.33 6.79
C ARG A 153 15.88 10.62 6.12
N ARG A 154 16.76 9.63 6.01
CA ARG A 154 18.11 9.76 5.41
C ARG A 154 18.11 10.22 3.94
N HIS A 155 16.98 10.10 3.26
CA HIS A 155 16.84 10.46 1.85
C HIS A 155 16.49 11.94 1.62
N TYR A 156 16.26 12.71 2.69
CA TYR A 156 15.89 14.10 2.65
C TYR A 156 17.02 15.00 3.18
N ARG A 157 17.09 16.22 2.65
CA ARG A 157 18.10 17.21 3.02
C ARG A 157 17.68 18.07 4.21
N ARG A 158 16.39 18.09 4.53
CA ARG A 158 15.78 18.94 5.59
C ARG A 158 15.11 18.07 6.66
N PRO A 159 15.88 17.38 7.50
CA PRO A 159 15.36 16.42 8.47
C PRO A 159 14.38 17.03 9.47
N GLY A 160 14.47 18.32 9.77
CA GLY A 160 13.54 19.03 10.66
C GLY A 160 12.09 19.13 10.14
N LYS A 161 11.85 18.85 8.85
CA LYS A 161 10.51 18.78 8.27
C LYS A 161 9.91 17.37 8.32
N ILE A 162 10.72 16.35 8.61
CA ILE A 162 10.32 14.95 8.54
C ILE A 162 9.66 14.52 9.85
N VAL A 163 8.47 13.95 9.74
CA VAL A 163 7.74 13.35 10.86
C VAL A 163 7.45 11.89 10.50
N VAL A 164 7.86 10.97 11.36
CA VAL A 164 7.55 9.54 11.18
C VAL A 164 6.15 9.30 11.72
N THR A 165 5.23 9.12 10.79
CA THR A 165 3.81 8.94 11.11
C THR A 165 3.34 7.50 10.88
N GLY A 166 4.10 6.70 10.15
CA GLY A 166 3.57 5.47 9.57
C GLY A 166 2.72 5.75 8.34
N THR A 167 2.22 4.68 7.73
CA THR A 167 1.20 4.75 6.68
C THR A 167 -0.12 4.27 7.26
N PRO A 168 -1.23 4.98 7.07
CA PRO A 168 -2.53 4.59 7.60
C PRO A 168 -2.92 3.17 7.21
N VAL A 169 -3.28 2.40 8.20
CA VAL A 169 -3.95 1.11 8.08
C VAL A 169 -5.42 1.33 8.41
N ARG A 170 -6.32 0.63 7.72
CA ARG A 170 -7.76 0.73 7.99
C ARG A 170 -8.07 0.30 9.42
N GLY A 171 -8.96 1.00 10.08
CA GLY A 171 -9.31 0.76 11.49
C GLY A 171 -9.86 -0.64 11.74
N ASP A 172 -10.63 -1.19 10.79
CA ASP A 172 -11.23 -2.52 10.86
C ASP A 172 -10.24 -3.68 11.05
N PHE A 173 -8.94 -3.47 10.78
CA PHE A 173 -7.87 -4.43 11.08
C PHE A 173 -7.65 -4.66 12.58
N PHE A 174 -8.13 -3.76 13.43
CA PHE A 174 -7.96 -3.82 14.88
C PHE A 174 -9.27 -4.09 15.65
N ASP A 175 -10.39 -4.21 14.95
CA ASP A 175 -11.73 -4.40 15.57
C ASP A 175 -11.88 -5.79 16.19
N LEU A 176 -11.11 -6.77 15.74
CA LEU A 176 -11.18 -8.15 16.22
C LEU A 176 -9.87 -8.56 16.91
N THR A 177 -9.97 -9.42 17.90
CA THR A 177 -8.84 -10.22 18.36
C THR A 177 -8.53 -11.34 17.35
N CYS A 178 -7.34 -11.95 17.42
CA CYS A 178 -7.00 -13.09 16.56
C CYS A 178 -8.03 -14.23 16.73
N ALA A 179 -8.40 -14.58 17.95
CA ALA A 179 -9.38 -15.64 18.24
C ALA A 179 -10.75 -15.34 17.61
N GLN A 180 -11.26 -14.10 17.75
CA GLN A 180 -12.52 -13.69 17.12
C GLN A 180 -12.46 -13.71 15.57
N ALA A 181 -11.30 -13.38 15.01
CA ALA A 181 -11.08 -13.44 13.58
C ALA A 181 -11.06 -14.88 13.07
N ARG A 182 -10.40 -15.81 13.78
CA ARG A 182 -10.41 -17.25 13.47
C ARG A 182 -11.82 -17.84 13.56
N GLU A 183 -12.56 -17.52 14.62
CA GLU A 183 -13.96 -17.93 14.78
C GLU A 183 -14.83 -17.45 13.61
N LYS A 184 -14.70 -16.17 13.23
CA LYS A 184 -15.44 -15.58 12.10
C LYS A 184 -15.12 -16.26 10.76
N LEU A 185 -13.91 -16.78 10.60
CA LEU A 185 -13.48 -17.52 9.41
C LEU A 185 -13.81 -19.02 9.47
N GLY A 186 -14.40 -19.52 10.58
CA GLY A 186 -14.73 -20.92 10.77
C GLY A 186 -13.50 -21.82 10.97
N LEU A 187 -12.37 -21.26 11.42
CA LEU A 187 -11.16 -22.01 11.71
C LEU A 187 -11.28 -22.60 13.12
N THR A 188 -11.65 -23.87 13.20
CA THR A 188 -12.02 -24.56 14.47
C THR A 188 -10.90 -25.41 15.06
N ASP A 189 -9.84 -25.63 14.34
CA ASP A 189 -8.66 -26.39 14.80
C ASP A 189 -7.45 -25.46 15.02
N ASP A 190 -6.36 -26.00 15.55
CA ASP A 190 -5.14 -25.24 15.93
C ASP A 190 -4.13 -25.11 14.78
N ARG A 191 -4.46 -25.58 13.55
CA ARG A 191 -3.57 -25.41 12.40
C ARG A 191 -3.33 -23.92 12.14
N PRO A 192 -2.10 -23.50 11.85
CA PRO A 192 -1.83 -22.11 11.49
C PRO A 192 -2.54 -21.71 10.20
N LEU A 193 -2.81 -20.40 10.03
CA LEU A 193 -3.36 -19.84 8.82
C LEU A 193 -2.27 -19.16 7.98
N VAL A 194 -2.09 -19.63 6.75
CA VAL A 194 -1.33 -18.94 5.71
C VAL A 194 -2.27 -18.10 4.87
N VAL A 195 -1.90 -16.86 4.62
CA VAL A 195 -2.63 -15.97 3.71
C VAL A 195 -1.71 -15.55 2.58
N SER A 196 -2.11 -15.77 1.33
CA SER A 196 -1.29 -15.39 0.18
C SER A 196 -2.05 -14.56 -0.84
N PHE A 197 -1.40 -13.53 -1.39
CA PHE A 197 -1.97 -12.66 -2.44
C PHE A 197 -0.91 -11.81 -3.13
N TRP A 198 -1.19 -11.41 -4.39
CA TRP A 198 -0.23 -10.67 -5.22
C TRP A 198 -0.67 -9.23 -5.55
N GLY A 199 -1.57 -8.66 -4.73
CA GLY A 199 -2.21 -7.37 -4.96
C GLY A 199 -3.52 -7.48 -5.73
N SER A 200 -4.20 -6.36 -5.94
CA SER A 200 -5.56 -6.31 -6.50
C SER A 200 -5.68 -6.82 -7.94
N LEU A 201 -4.60 -6.78 -8.71
CA LEU A 201 -4.57 -7.27 -10.10
C LEU A 201 -4.13 -8.73 -10.21
N GLY A 202 -3.58 -9.30 -9.13
CA GLY A 202 -2.92 -10.59 -9.16
C GLY A 202 -1.55 -10.53 -9.86
N ALA A 203 -0.91 -11.70 -10.02
CA ALA A 203 0.31 -11.88 -10.80
C ALA A 203 0.32 -13.30 -11.36
N SER A 204 0.08 -13.45 -12.66
CA SER A 204 -0.12 -14.77 -13.30
C SER A 204 1.04 -15.74 -13.06
N HIS A 205 2.29 -15.24 -13.15
CA HIS A 205 3.47 -16.06 -12.90
C HIS A 205 3.54 -16.55 -11.44
N MET A 206 3.21 -15.68 -10.48
CA MET A 206 3.18 -16.06 -9.07
C MET A 206 2.03 -17.00 -8.73
N ASN A 207 0.89 -16.85 -9.42
CA ASN A 207 -0.23 -17.80 -9.27
C ASN A 207 0.16 -19.23 -9.70
N ALA A 208 0.98 -19.37 -10.76
CA ALA A 208 1.50 -20.70 -11.15
C ALA A 208 2.38 -21.32 -10.04
N HIS A 209 3.24 -20.54 -9.39
CA HIS A 209 4.00 -21.02 -8.22
C HIS A 209 3.09 -21.42 -7.06
N MET A 210 1.96 -20.73 -6.86
CA MET A 210 1.01 -21.12 -5.82
C MET A 210 0.29 -22.43 -6.14
N GLU A 211 0.04 -22.77 -7.39
CA GLU A 211 -0.49 -24.08 -7.76
C GLU A 211 0.46 -25.22 -7.37
N ASP A 212 1.77 -25.04 -7.62
CA ASP A 212 2.77 -26.02 -7.17
C ASP A 212 2.86 -26.07 -5.63
N PHE A 213 2.76 -24.91 -4.96
CA PHE A 213 2.69 -24.83 -3.51
C PHE A 213 1.50 -25.66 -2.96
N PHE A 214 0.30 -25.49 -3.53
CA PHE A 214 -0.90 -26.23 -3.08
C PHE A 214 -0.80 -27.73 -3.29
N ARG A 215 -0.15 -28.19 -4.38
CA ARG A 215 0.12 -29.63 -4.59
C ARG A 215 1.03 -30.19 -3.49
N LEU A 216 2.06 -29.45 -3.09
CA LEU A 216 2.97 -29.86 -2.02
C LEU A 216 2.27 -29.83 -0.66
N GLU A 217 1.47 -28.81 -0.41
CA GLU A 217 0.67 -28.65 0.83
C GLU A 217 -0.33 -29.80 0.97
N ALA A 218 -1.06 -30.16 -0.08
CA ALA A 218 -1.98 -31.28 -0.10
C ALA A 218 -1.27 -32.62 0.07
N ALA A 219 -0.12 -32.82 -0.56
CA ALA A 219 0.71 -34.03 -0.40
C ALA A 219 1.27 -34.19 1.03
N ASP A 220 1.50 -33.10 1.77
CA ASP A 220 1.92 -33.10 3.19
C ASP A 220 0.71 -33.15 4.16
N GLY A 221 -0.52 -33.39 3.64
CA GLY A 221 -1.74 -33.56 4.44
C GLY A 221 -2.32 -32.25 4.98
N MET A 222 -2.14 -31.14 4.30
CA MET A 222 -2.63 -29.80 4.69
C MET A 222 -2.20 -29.40 6.11
N PRO A 223 -0.90 -29.16 6.35
CA PRO A 223 -0.39 -28.87 7.69
C PRO A 223 -0.84 -27.51 8.24
N PHE A 224 -1.43 -26.66 7.41
CA PHE A 224 -2.01 -25.37 7.77
C PHE A 224 -3.28 -25.09 6.95
N HIS A 225 -4.08 -24.14 7.39
CA HIS A 225 -5.14 -23.54 6.57
C HIS A 225 -4.52 -22.54 5.60
N HIS A 226 -5.06 -22.44 4.39
CA HIS A 226 -4.56 -21.53 3.38
C HIS A 226 -5.69 -20.74 2.73
N ILE A 227 -5.64 -19.40 2.80
CA ILE A 227 -6.51 -18.49 2.05
C ILE A 227 -5.68 -17.80 0.99
N HIS A 228 -6.03 -17.98 -0.30
CA HIS A 228 -5.32 -17.40 -1.42
C HIS A 228 -6.19 -16.47 -2.25
N GLY A 229 -5.71 -15.22 -2.47
CA GLY A 229 -6.32 -14.24 -3.38
C GLY A 229 -5.64 -14.22 -4.74
N VAL A 230 -6.29 -14.80 -5.75
CA VAL A 230 -5.74 -14.98 -7.11
C VAL A 230 -5.66 -13.66 -7.90
N GLY A 231 -6.68 -12.82 -7.75
CA GLY A 231 -6.95 -11.68 -8.62
C GLY A 231 -7.89 -12.05 -9.77
N LYS A 232 -8.73 -11.09 -10.14
CA LYS A 232 -9.85 -11.29 -11.07
C LYS A 232 -9.47 -11.97 -12.40
N SER A 233 -8.37 -11.56 -13.00
CA SER A 233 -7.94 -12.08 -14.31
C SER A 233 -7.43 -13.52 -14.27
N GLY A 234 -6.84 -13.96 -13.16
CA GLY A 234 -6.24 -15.28 -13.00
C GLY A 234 -7.20 -16.36 -12.49
N TYR A 235 -8.27 -15.95 -11.82
CA TYR A 235 -9.15 -16.84 -11.06
C TYR A 235 -9.79 -17.96 -11.89
N PRO A 236 -10.42 -17.71 -13.07
CA PRO A 236 -11.03 -18.78 -13.85
C PRO A 236 -10.02 -19.85 -14.31
N ALA A 237 -8.82 -19.44 -14.69
CA ALA A 237 -7.79 -20.37 -15.15
C ALA A 237 -7.22 -21.21 -14.00
N MET A 238 -6.96 -20.58 -12.84
CA MET A 238 -6.44 -21.27 -11.66
C MET A 238 -7.45 -22.29 -11.12
N THR A 239 -8.71 -21.91 -10.96
CA THR A 239 -9.75 -22.83 -10.47
C THR A 239 -9.97 -24.03 -11.40
N ALA A 240 -9.87 -23.85 -12.73
CA ALA A 240 -9.93 -24.96 -13.67
C ALA A 240 -8.76 -25.95 -13.48
N ARG A 241 -7.54 -25.46 -13.27
CA ARG A 241 -6.36 -26.31 -13.02
C ARG A 241 -6.44 -27.03 -11.67
N LEU A 242 -6.84 -26.32 -10.61
CA LEU A 242 -7.02 -26.94 -9.28
C LEU A 242 -8.06 -28.04 -9.30
N ARG A 243 -9.14 -27.88 -10.09
CA ARG A 243 -10.14 -28.94 -10.28
C ARG A 243 -9.56 -30.14 -11.01
N ALA A 244 -8.76 -29.91 -12.04
CA ALA A 244 -8.12 -31.00 -12.78
C ALA A 244 -7.15 -31.81 -11.90
N ASP A 245 -6.53 -31.13 -10.91
CA ASP A 245 -5.62 -31.72 -9.92
C ASP A 245 -6.35 -32.31 -8.69
N GLY A 246 -7.70 -32.19 -8.61
CA GLY A 246 -8.49 -32.64 -7.44
C GLY A 246 -8.28 -31.80 -6.20
N LEU A 247 -7.83 -30.54 -6.34
CA LEU A 247 -7.52 -29.63 -5.24
C LEU A 247 -8.63 -28.60 -4.96
N ASP A 248 -9.70 -28.58 -5.74
CA ASP A 248 -10.77 -27.59 -5.64
C ASP A 248 -11.69 -27.75 -4.40
N HIS A 249 -11.60 -28.90 -3.71
CA HIS A 249 -12.40 -29.22 -2.52
C HIS A 249 -11.54 -29.77 -1.35
N VAL A 250 -10.25 -29.48 -1.34
CA VAL A 250 -9.38 -29.93 -0.24
C VAL A 250 -9.69 -29.13 1.03
N PRO A 251 -10.07 -29.78 2.14
CA PRO A 251 -10.36 -29.08 3.40
C PRO A 251 -9.15 -28.31 3.93
N GLY A 252 -9.31 -27.03 4.13
CA GLY A 252 -8.24 -26.13 4.58
C GLY A 252 -7.65 -25.26 3.48
N LEU A 253 -7.93 -25.52 2.18
CA LEU A 253 -7.54 -24.68 1.07
C LEU A 253 -8.74 -23.85 0.59
N ASP A 254 -8.65 -22.53 0.68
CA ASP A 254 -9.68 -21.57 0.26
C ASP A 254 -9.10 -20.60 -0.78
N VAL A 255 -9.40 -20.85 -2.05
CA VAL A 255 -8.92 -20.06 -3.19
C VAL A 255 -10.01 -19.12 -3.67
N ARG A 256 -9.76 -17.82 -3.55
CA ARG A 256 -10.73 -16.75 -3.82
C ARG A 256 -10.31 -15.89 -5.01
N GLU A 257 -11.29 -15.40 -5.76
CA GLU A 257 -11.03 -14.37 -6.77
C GLU A 257 -10.40 -13.13 -6.13
N TYR A 258 -10.98 -12.69 -5.02
CA TYR A 258 -10.54 -11.53 -4.26
C TYR A 258 -10.87 -11.71 -2.78
N ILE A 259 -10.01 -11.26 -1.88
CA ILE A 259 -10.24 -11.30 -0.43
C ILE A 259 -10.94 -9.99 -0.03
N TYR A 260 -12.28 -10.00 -0.02
CA TYR A 260 -13.07 -8.82 0.33
C TYR A 260 -13.04 -8.52 1.84
N ASP A 261 -12.96 -9.54 2.65
CA ASP A 261 -12.87 -9.52 4.11
C ASP A 261 -11.41 -9.55 4.60
N MET A 262 -10.55 -8.73 3.97
CA MET A 262 -9.10 -8.72 4.23
C MET A 262 -8.77 -8.49 5.71
N ALA A 263 -9.56 -7.67 6.45
CA ALA A 263 -9.27 -7.35 7.83
C ALA A 263 -9.33 -8.58 8.78
N PRO A 264 -10.41 -9.37 8.86
CA PRO A 264 -10.41 -10.60 9.65
C PRO A 264 -9.41 -11.64 9.13
N VAL A 265 -9.23 -11.77 7.80
CA VAL A 265 -8.28 -12.72 7.21
C VAL A 265 -6.85 -12.41 7.64
N MET A 266 -6.40 -11.17 7.51
CA MET A 266 -5.07 -10.74 7.92
C MET A 266 -4.89 -10.77 9.45
N ARG A 267 -5.96 -10.51 10.22
CA ARG A 267 -5.92 -10.56 11.69
C ARG A 267 -5.75 -11.98 12.22
N ALA A 268 -6.28 -12.98 11.51
CA ALA A 268 -6.17 -14.40 11.85
C ALA A 268 -4.88 -15.05 11.32
N ALA A 269 -4.16 -14.40 10.42
CA ALA A 269 -2.99 -14.96 9.74
C ALA A 269 -1.81 -15.16 10.68
N ASP A 270 -1.21 -16.35 10.63
CA ASP A 270 0.06 -16.68 11.28
C ASP A 270 1.27 -16.42 10.36
N LEU A 271 1.04 -16.45 9.04
CA LEU A 271 2.03 -16.14 8.01
C LEU A 271 1.36 -15.51 6.79
N VAL A 272 1.98 -14.45 6.25
CA VAL A 272 1.51 -13.82 5.00
C VAL A 272 2.55 -13.99 3.91
N ILE A 273 2.13 -14.42 2.71
CA ILE A 273 2.96 -14.51 1.51
C ILE A 273 2.45 -13.49 0.50
N CYS A 274 3.22 -12.44 0.23
CA CYS A 274 2.71 -11.34 -0.60
C CYS A 274 3.81 -10.52 -1.30
N ARG A 275 3.38 -9.55 -2.12
CA ARG A 275 4.23 -8.48 -2.65
C ARG A 275 4.57 -7.47 -1.56
N ALA A 276 5.71 -6.76 -1.73
CA ALA A 276 6.20 -5.76 -0.78
C ALA A 276 5.71 -4.32 -1.10
N GLY A 277 4.42 -4.18 -1.39
CA GLY A 277 3.78 -2.87 -1.52
C GLY A 277 3.70 -2.14 -0.18
N ALA A 278 3.87 -0.82 -0.17
CA ALA A 278 3.95 -0.03 1.06
C ALA A 278 2.71 -0.18 1.96
N SER A 279 1.49 -0.23 1.39
CA SER A 279 0.25 -0.43 2.16
C SER A 279 0.23 -1.80 2.84
N THR A 280 0.54 -2.87 2.08
CA THR A 280 0.59 -4.24 2.62
C THR A 280 1.64 -4.36 3.73
N ILE A 281 2.82 -3.77 3.54
CA ILE A 281 3.86 -3.73 4.57
C ILE A 281 3.36 -3.04 5.83
N SER A 282 2.65 -1.91 5.69
CA SER A 282 2.10 -1.22 6.86
C SER A 282 1.04 -2.05 7.59
N GLU A 283 0.25 -2.83 6.85
CA GLU A 283 -0.75 -3.74 7.40
C GLU A 283 -0.09 -4.90 8.18
N ILE A 284 0.86 -5.61 7.57
CA ILE A 284 1.53 -6.75 8.23
C ILE A 284 2.38 -6.32 9.42
N THR A 285 3.06 -5.18 9.35
CA THR A 285 3.84 -4.66 10.49
C THR A 285 2.94 -4.20 11.64
N ALA A 286 1.82 -3.51 11.33
CA ALA A 286 0.87 -3.07 12.35
C ALA A 286 0.17 -4.25 13.06
N LEU A 287 -0.02 -5.38 12.37
CA LEU A 287 -0.54 -6.62 12.91
C LEU A 287 0.54 -7.49 13.56
N ALA A 288 1.81 -7.17 13.35
CA ALA A 288 2.97 -7.95 13.79
C ALA A 288 2.98 -9.38 13.18
N THR A 289 2.51 -9.53 11.94
CA THR A 289 2.39 -10.83 11.28
C THR A 289 3.67 -11.17 10.51
N PRO A 290 4.32 -12.32 10.74
CA PRO A 290 5.43 -12.83 9.95
C PRO A 290 5.12 -12.89 8.46
N ALA A 291 6.10 -12.65 7.60
CA ALA A 291 5.85 -12.67 6.16
C ALA A 291 6.96 -13.31 5.32
N ILE A 292 6.55 -13.89 4.19
CA ILE A 292 7.42 -14.18 3.04
C ILE A 292 7.11 -13.12 1.98
N LEU A 293 8.07 -12.30 1.66
CA LEU A 293 7.91 -11.20 0.72
C LEU A 293 8.54 -11.54 -0.62
N VAL A 294 7.75 -11.48 -1.68
CA VAL A 294 8.23 -11.64 -3.06
C VAL A 294 8.08 -10.30 -3.78
N PRO A 295 9.08 -9.43 -3.73
CA PRO A 295 8.99 -8.11 -4.32
C PRO A 295 8.84 -8.18 -5.84
N SER A 296 7.95 -7.35 -6.41
CA SER A 296 7.81 -7.26 -7.86
C SER A 296 9.00 -6.54 -8.48
N PRO A 297 9.66 -7.12 -9.50
CA PRO A 297 10.76 -6.47 -10.21
C PRO A 297 10.29 -5.37 -11.19
N TYR A 298 8.98 -5.32 -11.48
CA TYR A 298 8.42 -4.42 -12.51
C TYR A 298 8.01 -3.04 -11.97
N VAL A 299 8.33 -2.75 -10.70
CA VAL A 299 7.97 -1.47 -10.08
C VAL A 299 9.08 -0.43 -10.23
N THR A 300 8.69 0.83 -10.29
CA THR A 300 9.61 1.96 -10.44
C THR A 300 10.67 1.98 -9.34
N ASN A 301 11.95 2.13 -9.72
CA ASN A 301 13.10 2.21 -8.81
C ASN A 301 13.27 1.00 -7.89
N ASN A 302 12.71 -0.15 -8.24
CA ASN A 302 12.76 -1.36 -7.42
C ASN A 302 12.37 -1.10 -5.95
N HIS A 303 11.33 -0.29 -5.75
CA HIS A 303 10.95 0.16 -4.41
C HIS A 303 10.42 -0.99 -3.54
N GLN A 304 9.80 -2.03 -4.14
CA GLN A 304 9.29 -3.15 -3.36
C GLN A 304 10.43 -3.97 -2.74
N GLU A 305 11.52 -4.25 -3.47
CA GLU A 305 12.65 -4.94 -2.87
C GLU A 305 13.27 -4.12 -1.74
N LYS A 306 13.44 -2.82 -1.93
CA LYS A 306 13.97 -1.94 -0.88
C LYS A 306 13.08 -1.93 0.37
N ASN A 307 11.76 -1.95 0.18
CA ASN A 307 10.82 -2.09 1.27
C ASN A 307 10.99 -3.45 1.97
N ALA A 308 11.00 -4.56 1.23
CA ALA A 308 11.11 -5.92 1.77
C ALA A 308 12.40 -6.13 2.58
N ARG A 309 13.53 -5.66 2.06
CA ARG A 309 14.84 -5.80 2.71
C ARG A 309 14.94 -5.11 4.07
N ILE A 310 14.09 -4.12 4.37
CA ILE A 310 14.08 -3.54 5.72
C ILE A 310 13.39 -4.48 6.71
N LEU A 311 12.25 -5.07 6.34
CA LEU A 311 11.58 -6.05 7.18
C LEU A 311 12.47 -7.27 7.43
N GLU A 312 13.22 -7.70 6.41
CA GLU A 312 14.19 -8.78 6.54
C GLU A 312 15.32 -8.43 7.53
N ARG A 313 15.88 -7.22 7.46
CA ARG A 313 16.93 -6.77 8.42
C ARG A 313 16.44 -6.68 9.87
N HIS A 314 15.16 -6.41 10.08
CA HIS A 314 14.53 -6.46 11.40
C HIS A 314 14.08 -7.87 11.79
N GLY A 315 14.37 -8.87 10.96
CA GLY A 315 14.01 -10.27 11.23
C GLY A 315 12.52 -10.57 11.08
N GLY A 316 11.69 -9.63 10.60
CA GLY A 316 10.24 -9.81 10.49
C GLY A 316 9.80 -10.57 9.23
N ALA A 317 10.62 -10.64 8.20
CA ALA A 317 10.28 -11.27 6.93
C ALA A 317 11.44 -12.09 6.36
N VAL A 318 11.09 -13.08 5.54
CA VAL A 318 11.98 -13.72 4.58
C VAL A 318 11.71 -13.12 3.20
N VAL A 319 12.76 -12.73 2.49
CA VAL A 319 12.64 -12.15 1.14
C VAL A 319 13.12 -13.18 0.12
N LEU A 320 12.23 -13.55 -0.79
CA LEU A 320 12.53 -14.35 -1.98
C LEU A 320 12.36 -13.44 -3.21
N LEU A 321 13.42 -13.28 -4.00
CA LEU A 321 13.27 -12.56 -5.28
C LEU A 321 12.38 -13.38 -6.23
N GLU A 322 11.67 -12.73 -7.13
CA GLU A 322 10.77 -13.43 -8.07
C GLU A 322 11.49 -14.50 -8.90
N SER A 323 12.78 -14.29 -9.19
CA SER A 323 13.65 -15.28 -9.87
C SER A 323 14.03 -16.49 -9.01
N GLU A 324 13.86 -16.39 -7.69
CA GLU A 324 14.19 -17.43 -6.70
C GLU A 324 12.90 -18.10 -6.16
N ALA A 325 11.74 -17.47 -6.38
CA ALA A 325 10.46 -17.90 -5.86
C ALA A 325 9.88 -19.00 -6.76
N SER A 326 10.06 -20.26 -6.38
CA SER A 326 9.29 -21.39 -6.90
C SER A 326 8.23 -21.84 -5.90
N GLY A 327 7.26 -22.64 -6.36
CA GLY A 327 6.27 -23.24 -5.44
C GLY A 327 6.92 -24.04 -4.32
N GLU A 328 7.97 -24.81 -4.62
CA GLU A 328 8.76 -25.57 -3.65
C GLU A 328 9.50 -24.66 -2.66
N ALA A 329 10.16 -23.60 -3.15
CA ALA A 329 10.90 -22.66 -2.28
C ALA A 329 9.93 -21.94 -1.32
N LEU A 330 8.78 -21.48 -1.82
CA LEU A 330 7.73 -20.85 -1.02
C LEU A 330 7.16 -21.81 0.03
N TYR A 331 6.81 -23.04 -0.38
CA TYR A 331 6.25 -24.05 0.53
C TYR A 331 7.24 -24.43 1.62
N ARG A 332 8.48 -24.76 1.26
CA ARG A 332 9.54 -25.12 2.21
C ARG A 332 9.76 -23.98 3.22
N THR A 333 9.86 -22.75 2.75
CA THR A 333 10.08 -21.59 3.61
C THR A 333 8.89 -21.38 4.57
N ALA A 334 7.65 -21.49 4.08
CA ALA A 334 6.46 -21.37 4.90
C ALA A 334 6.40 -22.46 5.98
N ARG A 335 6.63 -23.72 5.60
CA ARG A 335 6.66 -24.86 6.50
C ARG A 335 7.72 -24.73 7.59
N ASP A 336 8.94 -24.28 7.21
CA ASP A 336 10.05 -24.13 8.14
C ASP A 336 9.82 -22.98 9.15
N ILE A 337 9.08 -21.94 8.75
CA ILE A 337 8.65 -20.87 9.67
C ILE A 337 7.57 -21.40 10.62
N LEU A 338 6.54 -22.06 10.09
CA LEU A 338 5.37 -22.47 10.85
C LEU A 338 5.61 -23.66 11.78
N ARG A 339 6.66 -24.46 11.55
CA ARG A 339 7.08 -25.56 12.44
C ARG A 339 7.98 -25.11 13.60
N ASP A 340 8.41 -23.85 13.60
CA ASP A 340 9.28 -23.28 14.63
C ASP A 340 8.59 -22.11 15.35
N PRO A 341 7.90 -22.35 16.48
CA PRO A 341 7.21 -21.30 17.24
C PRO A 341 8.15 -20.19 17.73
N GLN A 342 9.42 -20.51 18.02
CA GLN A 342 10.38 -19.49 18.44
C GLN A 342 10.70 -18.56 17.28
N ARG A 343 10.95 -19.10 16.08
CA ARG A 343 11.17 -18.31 14.86
C ARG A 343 9.97 -17.42 14.52
N GLN A 344 8.74 -17.95 14.64
CA GLN A 344 7.53 -17.14 14.44
C GLN A 344 7.45 -15.97 15.43
N ALA A 345 7.72 -16.25 16.72
CA ALA A 345 7.73 -15.22 17.76
C ALA A 345 8.79 -14.15 17.50
N ASP A 346 9.99 -14.55 17.06
CA ASP A 346 11.08 -13.64 16.71
C ASP A 346 10.71 -12.78 15.50
N MET A 347 10.15 -13.37 14.47
CA MET A 347 9.66 -12.65 13.28
C MET A 347 8.54 -11.67 13.64
N SER A 348 7.58 -12.07 14.47
CA SER A 348 6.50 -11.19 14.94
C SER A 348 7.06 -9.98 15.72
N ARG A 349 8.08 -10.18 16.58
CA ARG A 349 8.76 -9.05 17.25
C ARG A 349 9.41 -8.10 16.26
N GLY A 350 10.14 -8.61 15.27
CA GLY A 350 10.76 -7.81 14.23
C GLY A 350 9.74 -7.00 13.41
N MET A 351 8.55 -7.56 13.14
CA MET A 351 7.45 -6.84 12.51
C MET A 351 6.90 -5.73 13.43
N ALA A 352 6.70 -6.05 14.72
CA ALA A 352 6.14 -5.11 15.70
C ALA A 352 7.03 -3.87 15.90
N GLU A 353 8.35 -4.00 15.81
CA GLU A 353 9.29 -2.86 15.89
C GLU A 353 9.05 -1.80 14.81
N LEU A 354 8.59 -2.23 13.64
CA LEU A 354 8.29 -1.36 12.49
C LEU A 354 6.84 -0.89 12.47
N GLY A 355 5.96 -1.52 13.23
CA GLY A 355 4.52 -1.31 13.18
C GLY A 355 4.08 -0.02 13.85
N ILE A 356 3.35 0.83 13.13
CA ILE A 356 2.75 2.06 13.66
C ILE A 356 1.22 1.94 13.57
N ARG A 357 0.58 1.53 14.66
CA ARG A 357 -0.87 1.30 14.73
C ARG A 357 -1.70 2.58 14.72
N ASP A 358 -1.16 3.66 15.26
CA ASP A 358 -1.81 4.97 15.37
C ASP A 358 -1.42 5.93 14.23
N ALA A 359 -0.99 5.40 13.09
CA ALA A 359 -0.50 6.17 11.95
C ALA A 359 -1.48 7.25 11.49
N THR A 360 -2.78 6.92 11.39
CA THR A 360 -3.81 7.88 10.98
C THR A 360 -3.91 9.06 11.95
N LYS A 361 -3.84 8.78 13.27
CA LYS A 361 -3.84 9.82 14.30
C LYS A 361 -2.59 10.69 14.22
N ARG A 362 -1.40 10.10 14.04
CA ARG A 362 -0.14 10.85 13.87
C ARG A 362 -0.15 11.73 12.63
N LEU A 363 -0.71 11.25 11.52
CA LEU A 363 -0.91 12.07 10.33
C LEU A 363 -1.82 13.26 10.64
N TYR A 364 -2.97 13.00 11.28
CA TYR A 364 -3.91 14.03 11.68
C TYR A 364 -3.24 15.09 12.57
N ASP A 365 -2.58 14.69 13.64
CA ASP A 365 -1.91 15.60 14.57
C ASP A 365 -0.83 16.44 13.84
N THR A 366 -0.07 15.81 12.94
CA THR A 366 0.96 16.48 12.13
C THR A 366 0.35 17.55 11.22
N VAL A 367 -0.71 17.22 10.48
CA VAL A 367 -1.33 18.21 9.56
C VAL A 367 -2.06 19.31 10.33
N MET A 368 -2.61 19.00 11.49
CA MET A 368 -3.24 20.01 12.35
C MET A 368 -2.20 20.96 12.98
N SER A 369 -0.99 20.51 13.23
CA SER A 369 0.10 21.34 13.79
C SER A 369 0.59 22.44 12.86
N ILE A 370 0.34 22.33 11.57
CA ILE A 370 0.73 23.35 10.56
C ILE A 370 -0.45 24.22 10.11
N ARG A 371 -1.66 23.92 10.55
CA ARG A 371 -2.84 24.71 10.26
C ARG A 371 -2.71 26.09 10.94
N LYS A 372 -2.92 27.14 10.15
CA LYS A 372 -2.96 28.51 10.63
C LYS A 372 -4.34 28.89 11.16
#